data_313dd6b7e41c7d0948d9ba6d067c4071
#
_entry.id   313dd6b7e41c7d0948d9ba6d067c4071
#
_cell.length_a   1.000
_cell.length_b   1.000
_cell.length_c   1.000
_cell.angle_alpha   90.00
_cell.angle_beta   90.00
_cell.angle_gamma   90.00
#
_symmetry.space_group_name_H-M   'P 1'
#
loop_
_entity.id
_entity.type
_entity.pdbx_description
1 polymer ?
#
loop_
_entity_poly.entity_id
_entity_poly.type
_entity_poly.pdbx_seq_one_letter_code
_entity_poly.pdbx_strand_id
1 'polypeptide(L)'
;PAHLAAEIPDAGVLLAGDMLSDVELPMPADDDADLTTYRMGLDRIADVVARCVVVVPGHGTPSTDPMSRLDADRRYLDDLDRYGASDDPRQGLPGMAELHAANIRRARS
;
A
#
# COMPACT_ATOMS: atom_id res chain seq x y z
N PRO A 1 13.29 10.15 0.63
CA PRO A 1 12.20 9.97 -0.22
C PRO A 1 11.61 8.62 -0.09
N ALA A 2 10.43 8.76 -0.01
CA ALA A 2 9.53 7.75 0.31
C ALA A 2 9.29 6.80 -0.86
N HIS A 3 8.08 6.52 -1.14
CA HIS A 3 7.71 5.53 -2.13
C HIS A 3 7.78 6.11 -3.52
N LEU A 4 8.64 5.55 -4.36
CA LEU A 4 8.74 5.94 -5.75
C LEU A 4 7.93 4.98 -6.60
N ALA A 5 7.05 5.54 -7.42
CA ALA A 5 6.29 4.77 -8.40
C ALA A 5 6.61 5.32 -9.79
N ALA A 6 6.64 4.44 -10.78
CA ALA A 6 6.95 4.82 -12.16
C ALA A 6 5.96 4.17 -13.11
N GLU A 7 5.36 4.97 -13.98
CA GLU A 7 4.44 4.48 -15.00
C GLU A 7 5.18 4.24 -16.32
N ILE A 8 4.84 3.14 -16.98
CA ILE A 8 5.26 2.85 -18.36
C ILE A 8 4.00 2.93 -19.21
N PRO A 9 3.64 4.13 -19.72
CA PRO A 9 2.30 4.34 -20.30
C PRO A 9 2.00 3.47 -21.52
N ASP A 10 2.98 3.27 -22.39
CA ASP A 10 2.79 2.50 -23.62
C ASP A 10 2.48 1.03 -23.34
N ALA A 11 2.96 0.52 -22.23
CA ALA A 11 2.73 -0.87 -21.82
C ALA A 11 1.57 -1.01 -20.84
N GLY A 12 1.03 0.09 -20.31
CA GLY A 12 0.00 0.06 -19.28
C GLY A 12 0.49 -0.52 -17.96
N VAL A 13 1.77 -0.33 -17.62
CA VAL A 13 2.40 -0.92 -16.45
C VAL A 13 2.73 0.17 -15.43
N LEU A 14 2.45 -0.12 -14.15
CA LEU A 14 2.87 0.70 -13.03
C LEU A 14 3.87 -0.09 -12.19
N LEU A 15 5.07 0.46 -12.03
CA LEU A 15 6.07 -0.03 -11.08
C LEU A 15 5.80 0.68 -9.76
N ALA A 16 5.23 -0.02 -8.79
CA ALA A 16 4.66 0.61 -7.61
C ALA A 16 5.61 0.74 -6.42
N GLY A 17 6.85 0.25 -6.52
CA GLY A 17 7.77 0.27 -5.40
C GLY A 17 7.20 -0.52 -4.23
N ASP A 18 7.18 0.09 -3.04
CA ASP A 18 6.70 -0.58 -1.82
C ASP A 18 5.18 -0.55 -1.66
N MET A 19 4.45 0.04 -2.60
CA MET A 19 2.99 0.12 -2.53
C MET A 19 2.34 -1.00 -3.34
N LEU A 20 1.07 -1.27 -3.06
CA LEU A 20 0.21 -2.17 -3.84
C LEU A 20 0.72 -3.61 -3.86
N SER A 21 1.35 -4.04 -2.78
CA SER A 21 1.87 -5.40 -2.63
C SER A 21 0.80 -6.36 -2.12
N ASP A 22 0.89 -7.62 -2.51
CA ASP A 22 0.07 -8.69 -1.96
C ASP A 22 0.71 -9.38 -0.76
N VAL A 23 1.98 -9.10 -0.48
CA VAL A 23 2.72 -9.74 0.61
C VAL A 23 3.17 -8.75 1.69
N GLU A 24 3.06 -7.46 1.44
CA GLU A 24 3.43 -6.43 2.40
C GLU A 24 2.28 -5.48 2.66
N LEU A 25 2.06 -5.17 3.94
CA LEU A 25 1.14 -4.12 4.36
C LEU A 25 1.72 -2.74 4.00
N PRO A 26 0.87 -1.69 3.95
CA PRO A 26 1.37 -0.33 3.81
C PRO A 26 2.50 -0.04 4.79
N MET A 27 3.62 0.45 4.25
CA MET A 27 4.85 0.70 5.00
C MET A 27 5.24 2.16 4.82
N PRO A 28 4.97 3.04 5.79
CA PRO A 28 5.43 4.43 5.73
C PRO A 28 6.94 4.50 5.60
N ALA A 29 7.42 5.50 4.88
CA ALA A 29 8.84 5.66 4.59
C ALA A 29 9.67 5.95 5.83
N ASP A 30 9.06 6.49 6.86
CA ASP A 30 9.71 7.00 8.06
C ASP A 30 9.02 6.42 9.28
N ASP A 31 9.79 6.03 10.30
CA ASP A 31 9.23 5.48 11.53
C ASP A 31 8.30 6.47 12.25
N ASP A 32 8.60 7.77 12.11
CA ASP A 32 7.82 8.84 12.74
C ASP A 32 6.67 9.35 11.85
N ALA A 33 6.57 8.86 10.61
CA ALA A 33 5.52 9.30 9.71
C ALA A 33 4.17 8.74 10.15
N ASP A 34 3.13 9.56 10.06
CA ASP A 34 1.78 9.07 10.24
C ASP A 34 1.28 8.41 8.95
N LEU A 35 0.12 7.79 9.02
CA LEU A 35 -0.46 7.09 7.87
C LEU A 35 -1.09 8.03 6.84
N THR A 36 -1.26 9.30 7.20
CA THR A 36 -1.85 10.30 6.31
C THR A 36 -1.00 10.52 5.07
N THR A 37 0.33 10.62 5.24
CA THR A 37 1.24 10.79 4.12
C THR A 37 1.19 9.59 3.16
N TYR A 38 1.11 8.38 3.72
CA TYR A 38 0.97 7.17 2.89
C TYR A 38 -0.34 7.20 2.11
N ARG A 39 -1.44 7.56 2.77
CA ARG A 39 -2.75 7.67 2.15
C ARG A 39 -2.76 8.69 1.02
N MET A 40 -2.10 9.83 1.22
CA MET A 40 -1.95 10.85 0.17
C MET A 40 -1.18 10.31 -1.04
N GLY A 41 -0.16 9.48 -0.79
CA GLY A 41 0.58 8.82 -1.86
C GLY A 41 -0.31 7.89 -2.68
N LEU A 42 -1.17 7.12 -2.03
CA LEU A 42 -2.14 6.27 -2.73
C LEU A 42 -3.11 7.11 -3.57
N ASP A 43 -3.58 8.23 -3.04
CA ASP A 43 -4.49 9.11 -3.76
C ASP A 43 -3.82 9.70 -5.02
N ARG A 44 -2.53 10.03 -4.93
CA ARG A 44 -1.79 10.57 -6.06
C ARG A 44 -1.65 9.59 -7.22
N ILE A 45 -1.53 8.29 -6.92
CA ILE A 45 -1.37 7.28 -7.96
C ILE A 45 -2.69 6.67 -8.40
N ALA A 46 -3.81 7.04 -7.78
CA ALA A 46 -5.10 6.41 -8.06
C ALA A 46 -5.50 6.51 -9.54
N ASP A 47 -5.28 7.67 -10.17
CA ASP A 47 -5.60 7.87 -11.59
C ASP A 47 -4.74 6.97 -12.49
N VAL A 48 -3.46 6.83 -12.15
CA VAL A 48 -2.54 5.95 -12.88
C VAL A 48 -2.99 4.50 -12.72
N VAL A 49 -3.32 4.09 -11.49
CA VAL A 49 -3.80 2.74 -11.20
C VAL A 49 -5.05 2.42 -12.03
N ALA A 50 -5.96 3.39 -12.14
CA ALA A 50 -7.21 3.19 -12.87
C ALA A 50 -7.01 2.94 -14.36
N ARG A 51 -5.91 3.43 -14.95
CA ARG A 51 -5.64 3.25 -16.38
C ARG A 51 -4.58 2.19 -16.70
N CYS A 52 -3.95 1.63 -15.68
CA CYS A 52 -2.95 0.59 -15.88
C CYS A 52 -3.60 -0.78 -16.00
N VAL A 53 -2.97 -1.69 -16.76
CA VAL A 53 -3.42 -3.07 -16.91
C VAL A 53 -2.64 -4.02 -16.02
N VAL A 54 -1.44 -3.62 -15.57
CA VAL A 54 -0.59 -4.43 -14.67
C VAL A 54 0.08 -3.50 -13.66
N VAL A 55 0.10 -3.92 -12.39
CA VAL A 55 0.96 -3.31 -11.38
C VAL A 55 2.05 -4.29 -10.97
N VAL A 56 3.27 -3.79 -10.81
CA VAL A 56 4.42 -4.57 -10.37
C VAL A 56 4.94 -3.95 -9.07
N PRO A 57 4.70 -4.56 -7.91
CA PRO A 57 5.27 -4.09 -6.66
C PRO A 57 6.76 -4.47 -6.56
N GLY A 58 7.51 -3.76 -5.74
CA GLY A 58 8.91 -4.07 -5.48
C GLY A 58 9.06 -5.42 -4.79
N HIS A 59 8.14 -5.76 -3.89
CA HIS A 59 8.02 -7.07 -3.26
C HIS A 59 6.62 -7.59 -3.49
N GLY A 60 6.52 -8.88 -3.84
CA GLY A 60 5.24 -9.51 -4.10
C GLY A 60 5.04 -9.82 -5.56
N THR A 61 3.81 -10.12 -5.92
CA THR A 61 3.44 -10.61 -7.23
C THR A 61 2.83 -9.52 -8.10
N PRO A 62 3.18 -9.42 -9.38
CA PRO A 62 2.47 -8.54 -10.31
C PRO A 62 0.98 -8.89 -10.36
N SER A 63 0.14 -7.89 -10.58
CA SER A 63 -1.30 -8.07 -10.66
C SER A 63 -1.87 -7.46 -11.93
N THR A 64 -2.80 -8.18 -12.56
CA THR A 64 -3.59 -7.69 -13.67
C THR A 64 -4.87 -7.00 -13.19
N ASP A 65 -5.03 -6.85 -11.87
CA ASP A 65 -6.13 -6.11 -11.25
C ASP A 65 -5.55 -5.07 -10.30
N PRO A 66 -4.96 -3.96 -10.84
CA PRO A 66 -4.31 -2.96 -9.99
C PRO A 66 -5.26 -2.29 -9.00
N MET A 67 -6.54 -2.10 -9.36
CA MET A 67 -7.50 -1.46 -8.46
C MET A 67 -7.75 -2.29 -7.20
N SER A 68 -7.75 -3.61 -7.28
CA SER A 68 -7.95 -4.43 -6.09
C SER A 68 -6.79 -4.25 -5.09
N ARG A 69 -5.57 -4.02 -5.59
CA ARG A 69 -4.42 -3.75 -4.74
C ARG A 69 -4.53 -2.39 -4.06
N LEU A 70 -4.96 -1.37 -4.80
CA LEU A 70 -5.21 -0.04 -4.25
C LEU A 70 -6.31 -0.10 -3.19
N ASP A 71 -7.40 -0.79 -3.49
CA ASP A 71 -8.53 -0.93 -2.57
C ASP A 71 -8.13 -1.67 -1.30
N ALA A 72 -7.28 -2.70 -1.40
CA ALA A 72 -6.80 -3.43 -0.25
C ALA A 72 -5.97 -2.53 0.68
N ASP A 73 -5.07 -1.72 0.13
CA ASP A 73 -4.26 -0.80 0.92
C ASP A 73 -5.13 0.27 1.59
N ARG A 74 -6.09 0.83 0.86
CA ARG A 74 -7.02 1.82 1.41
C ARG A 74 -7.89 1.22 2.51
N ARG A 75 -8.40 0.02 2.30
CA ARG A 75 -9.24 -0.67 3.30
C ARG A 75 -8.46 -0.92 4.59
N TYR A 76 -7.22 -1.37 4.46
CA TYR A 76 -6.37 -1.59 5.62
C TYR A 76 -6.20 -0.31 6.44
N LEU A 77 -5.89 0.81 5.79
CA LEU A 77 -5.73 2.09 6.48
C LEU A 77 -7.03 2.57 7.11
N ASP A 78 -8.15 2.39 6.41
CA ASP A 78 -9.47 2.75 6.94
C ASP A 78 -9.82 1.93 8.18
N ASP A 79 -9.50 0.63 8.17
CA ASP A 79 -9.73 -0.25 9.32
C ASP A 79 -8.95 0.23 10.54
N LEU A 80 -7.70 0.64 10.37
CA LEU A 80 -6.89 1.15 11.47
C LEU A 80 -7.46 2.45 12.02
N ASP A 81 -7.92 3.34 11.15
CA ASP A 81 -8.51 4.62 11.58
C ASP A 81 -9.81 4.42 12.35
N ARG A 82 -10.65 3.48 11.93
CA ARG A 82 -11.96 3.25 12.53
C ARG A 82 -11.91 2.36 13.76
N TYR A 83 -11.12 1.31 13.69
CA TYR A 83 -11.20 0.23 14.69
C TYR A 83 -9.90 0.03 15.48
N GLY A 84 -8.81 0.63 15.03
CA GLY A 84 -7.48 0.38 15.60
C GLY A 84 -7.00 -1.05 15.35
N ALA A 85 -7.59 -1.74 14.37
CA ALA A 85 -7.28 -3.13 14.03
C ALA A 85 -7.73 -3.41 12.60
N SER A 86 -7.22 -4.48 12.02
CA SER A 86 -7.60 -4.92 10.67
C SER A 86 -7.57 -6.44 10.59
N ASP A 87 -8.41 -7.01 9.74
CA ASP A 87 -8.39 -8.44 9.41
C ASP A 87 -7.66 -8.72 8.09
N ASP A 88 -6.91 -7.76 7.58
CA ASP A 88 -6.15 -7.93 6.35
C ASP A 88 -5.23 -9.15 6.48
N PRO A 89 -5.33 -10.13 5.56
CA PRO A 89 -4.57 -11.37 5.70
C PRO A 89 -3.06 -11.20 5.63
N ARG A 90 -2.58 -10.10 5.05
CA ARG A 90 -1.13 -9.83 4.99
C ARG A 90 -0.49 -9.67 6.36
N GLN A 91 -1.26 -9.34 7.40
CA GLN A 91 -0.71 -9.18 8.76
C GLN A 91 -0.12 -10.47 9.31
N GLY A 92 -0.55 -11.61 8.80
CA GLY A 92 -0.03 -12.93 9.21
C GLY A 92 1.16 -13.41 8.40
N LEU A 93 1.60 -12.66 7.38
CA LEU A 93 2.72 -13.05 6.55
C LEU A 93 4.06 -12.76 7.24
N PRO A 94 5.15 -13.44 6.82
CA PRO A 94 6.47 -13.23 7.46
C PRO A 94 6.88 -11.76 7.48
N GLY A 95 7.30 -11.29 8.65
CA GLY A 95 7.76 -9.92 8.83
C GLY A 95 6.66 -8.89 9.03
N MET A 96 5.39 -9.26 8.90
CA MET A 96 4.30 -8.27 8.92
C MET A 96 3.74 -7.99 10.31
N ALA A 97 3.94 -8.87 11.29
CA ALA A 97 3.38 -8.67 12.62
C ALA A 97 3.90 -7.39 13.29
N GLU A 98 5.21 -7.14 13.21
CA GLU A 98 5.82 -5.94 13.79
C GLU A 98 5.40 -4.68 13.03
N LEU A 99 5.34 -4.75 11.70
CA LEU A 99 4.89 -3.63 10.88
C LEU A 99 3.44 -3.28 11.20
N HIS A 100 2.59 -4.29 11.32
CA HIS A 100 1.18 -4.09 11.66
C HIS A 100 1.04 -3.42 13.04
N ALA A 101 1.78 -3.88 14.04
CA ALA A 101 1.78 -3.26 15.37
C ALA A 101 2.24 -1.80 15.31
N ALA A 102 3.27 -1.51 14.51
CA ALA A 102 3.74 -0.14 14.33
C ALA A 102 2.68 0.73 13.64
N ASN A 103 1.98 0.19 12.65
CA ASN A 103 0.92 0.91 11.94
C ASN A 103 -0.27 1.22 12.87
N ILE A 104 -0.61 0.31 13.78
CA ILE A 104 -1.64 0.58 14.78
C ILE A 104 -1.24 1.77 15.66
N ARG A 105 0.02 1.84 16.09
CA ARG A 105 0.52 2.97 16.87
C ARG A 105 0.47 4.27 16.06
N ARG A 106 0.84 4.24 14.79
CA ARG A 106 0.79 5.40 13.90
C ARG A 106 -0.63 5.93 13.74
N ALA A 107 -1.60 5.03 13.64
CA ALA A 107 -3.00 5.41 13.48
C ALA A 107 -3.56 6.12 14.71
N ARG A 108 -2.97 5.90 15.88
CA ARG A 108 -3.39 6.52 17.15
C ARG A 108 -2.75 7.89 17.39
N SER A 109 -1.78 8.25 16.60
CA SER A 109 -1.03 9.50 16.81
C SER A 109 -1.77 10.74 16.33
#